data_c7fa59aa0d1b346573b0b43ba94c88c1
#
_entry.id   c7fa59aa0d1b346573b0b43ba94c88c1
#
_cell.length_a   1.000
_cell.length_b   1.000
_cell.length_c   1.000
_cell.angle_alpha   90.00
_cell.angle_beta   90.00
_cell.angle_gamma   90.00
#
_symmetry.space_group_name_H-M   'P 1'
#
loop_
_entity.id
_entity.type
_entity.pdbx_description
1 polymer ?
#
loop_
_entity_poly.entity_id
_entity_poly.type
_entity_poly.pdbx_seq_one_letter_code
_entity_poly.pdbx_strand_id
1 'polypeptide(L)'
;MLKKKCLLLDIGNTFIKWGLLKDHEIALNGVIKNTQPLSNEFSRLAEDISNGIDLILIASVKSADWNARCAQIIGKSFLCEIDFVGSQSNAFGVQNSYPDPCQLGVDRWVAMIAAYHKLSCDLMVVDLGTAITIDAINKDGQHLGGQIIPGMQLMLQSLDKQTDRLELPKLTLDSINISSSLWASTTDFALVYGAFNAICGAIERMVSDLKKNNYQPKIILTGGDAKLLLAILDENYHYR
;
A
#
# COMPACT_ATOMS: atom_id res chain seq x y z
N MET A 1 26.57 -2.82 -20.09
CA MET A 1 25.83 -2.07 -19.05
C MET A 1 26.20 -2.68 -17.71
N LEU A 2 26.82 -1.92 -16.82
CA LEU A 2 27.04 -2.35 -15.44
C LEU A 2 25.67 -2.59 -14.79
N LYS A 3 25.46 -3.81 -14.29
CA LYS A 3 24.22 -4.17 -13.62
C LYS A 3 24.16 -3.46 -12.27
N LYS A 4 23.43 -2.36 -12.20
CA LYS A 4 23.26 -1.60 -10.96
C LYS A 4 22.43 -2.41 -9.97
N LYS A 5 22.93 -2.55 -8.75
CA LYS A 5 22.14 -3.01 -7.60
C LYS A 5 21.40 -1.83 -7.00
N CYS A 6 20.10 -1.91 -6.93
CA CYS A 6 19.27 -0.85 -6.39
C CYS A 6 18.50 -1.33 -5.15
N LEU A 7 18.61 -0.60 -4.05
CA LEU A 7 17.77 -0.79 -2.89
C LEU A 7 16.52 0.09 -3.04
N LEU A 8 15.36 -0.53 -3.04
CA LEU A 8 14.06 0.14 -3.11
C LEU A 8 13.50 0.24 -1.69
N LEU A 9 13.05 1.43 -1.29
CA LEU A 9 12.40 1.67 0.00
C LEU A 9 11.01 2.28 -0.21
N ASP A 10 9.99 1.65 0.36
CA ASP A 10 8.64 2.19 0.49
C ASP A 10 8.41 2.57 1.95
N ILE A 11 8.42 3.88 2.24
CA ILE A 11 8.36 4.43 3.59
C ILE A 11 6.93 4.87 3.90
N GLY A 12 6.20 3.96 4.51
CA GLY A 12 4.86 4.21 5.04
C GLY A 12 4.86 4.81 6.44
N ASN A 13 3.67 5.01 7.00
CA ASN A 13 3.53 5.54 8.36
C ASN A 13 3.95 4.54 9.44
N THR A 14 3.64 3.28 9.26
CA THR A 14 3.84 2.21 10.25
C THR A 14 5.06 1.34 9.94
N PHE A 15 5.29 1.07 8.65
CA PHE A 15 6.33 0.18 8.19
C PHE A 15 7.15 0.82 7.07
N ILE A 16 8.39 0.38 6.95
CA ILE A 16 9.28 0.60 5.80
C ILE A 16 9.43 -0.77 5.13
N LYS A 17 8.91 -0.90 3.93
CA LYS A 17 9.14 -2.08 3.10
C LYS A 17 10.38 -1.84 2.27
N TRP A 18 11.18 -2.87 2.08
CA TRP A 18 12.39 -2.76 1.25
C TRP A 18 12.51 -3.93 0.29
N GLY A 19 13.17 -3.68 -0.84
CA GLY A 19 13.48 -4.71 -1.82
C GLY A 19 14.82 -4.43 -2.49
N LEU A 20 15.66 -5.46 -2.60
CA LEU A 20 16.92 -5.40 -3.33
C LEU A 20 16.67 -5.81 -4.77
N LEU A 21 16.70 -4.85 -5.68
CA LEU A 21 16.59 -5.07 -7.12
C LEU A 21 17.96 -5.45 -7.67
N LYS A 22 18.04 -6.62 -8.31
CA LYS A 22 19.21 -7.13 -9.00
C LYS A 22 18.75 -7.81 -10.29
N ASP A 23 19.37 -7.46 -11.41
CA ASP A 23 19.07 -8.07 -12.71
C ASP A 23 17.57 -8.03 -13.10
N HIS A 24 16.87 -6.92 -12.78
CA HIS A 24 15.45 -6.68 -12.97
C HIS A 24 14.49 -7.51 -12.10
N GLU A 25 14.99 -8.20 -11.09
CA GLU A 25 14.20 -8.98 -10.15
C GLU A 25 14.48 -8.54 -8.69
N ILE A 26 13.48 -8.67 -7.85
CA ILE A 26 13.63 -8.47 -6.40
C ILE A 26 14.27 -9.73 -5.82
N ALA A 27 15.59 -9.67 -5.62
CA ALA A 27 16.37 -10.79 -5.11
C ALA A 27 16.15 -11.05 -3.61
N LEU A 28 15.95 -9.98 -2.84
CA LEU A 28 15.68 -10.00 -1.39
C LEU A 28 14.64 -8.93 -1.07
N ASN A 29 13.83 -9.16 -0.08
CA ASN A 29 12.90 -8.15 0.44
C ASN A 29 12.64 -8.35 1.92
N GLY A 30 12.08 -7.33 2.56
CA GLY A 30 11.70 -7.39 3.95
C GLY A 30 10.93 -6.15 4.41
N VAL A 31 10.65 -6.13 5.70
CA VAL A 31 9.89 -5.06 6.34
C VAL A 31 10.59 -4.64 7.62
N ILE A 32 10.74 -3.34 7.82
CA ILE A 32 11.26 -2.71 9.02
C ILE A 32 10.09 -1.97 9.67
N LYS A 33 9.95 -2.08 10.98
CA LYS A 33 8.98 -1.27 11.72
C LYS A 33 9.47 0.18 11.76
N ASN A 34 8.61 1.11 11.35
CA ASN A 34 8.96 2.54 11.33
C ASN A 34 8.91 3.16 12.73
N THR A 35 9.75 2.62 13.64
CA THR A 35 9.93 3.07 15.02
C THR A 35 11.38 3.51 15.21
N GLN A 36 11.65 4.43 16.12
CA GLN A 36 13.01 4.87 16.45
C GLN A 36 13.70 3.87 17.40
N PRO A 37 15.03 3.69 17.31
CA PRO A 37 15.95 4.36 16.36
C PRO A 37 16.16 3.60 15.04
N LEU A 38 15.83 4.24 13.92
CA LEU A 38 16.01 3.66 12.58
C LEU A 38 17.49 3.37 12.22
N SER A 39 18.43 4.04 12.88
CA SER A 39 19.87 3.84 12.62
C SER A 39 20.28 2.38 12.79
N ASN A 40 19.80 1.71 13.83
CA ASN A 40 20.15 0.31 14.09
C ASN A 40 19.58 -0.62 13.01
N GLU A 41 18.36 -0.34 12.58
CA GLU A 41 17.67 -1.14 11.54
C GLU A 41 18.38 -1.01 10.19
N PHE A 42 18.75 0.21 9.77
CA PHE A 42 19.48 0.41 8.53
C PHE A 42 20.93 -0.09 8.59
N SER A 43 21.59 -0.06 9.75
CA SER A 43 22.91 -0.68 9.91
C SER A 43 22.82 -2.20 9.75
N ARG A 44 21.86 -2.86 10.39
CA ARG A 44 21.62 -4.30 10.20
C ARG A 44 21.30 -4.63 8.75
N LEU A 45 20.39 -3.87 8.13
CA LEU A 45 20.07 -4.07 6.72
C LEU A 45 21.30 -3.94 5.83
N ALA A 46 22.19 -2.98 6.10
CA ALA A 46 23.44 -2.82 5.34
C ALA A 46 24.38 -4.02 5.52
N GLU A 47 24.45 -4.62 6.70
CA GLU A 47 25.21 -5.84 6.96
C GLU A 47 24.62 -7.05 6.22
N ASP A 48 23.28 -7.20 6.25
CA ASP A 48 22.58 -8.34 5.65
C ASP A 48 22.66 -8.36 4.12
N ILE A 49 22.55 -7.19 3.47
CA ILE A 49 22.54 -7.09 2.00
C ILE A 49 23.92 -6.85 1.40
N SER A 50 24.95 -6.96 2.22
CA SER A 50 26.39 -6.79 1.98
C SER A 50 26.86 -6.57 0.53
N ASN A 51 27.57 -5.45 0.32
CA ASN A 51 28.41 -5.07 -0.82
C ASN A 51 27.73 -4.57 -2.09
N GLY A 52 27.93 -3.29 -2.33
CA GLY A 52 27.79 -2.68 -3.66
C GLY A 52 26.34 -2.34 -4.02
N ILE A 53 25.61 -1.62 -3.14
CA ILE A 53 24.42 -0.88 -3.56
C ILE A 53 24.91 0.37 -4.32
N ASP A 54 24.44 0.53 -5.55
CA ASP A 54 24.78 1.66 -6.41
C ASP A 54 23.83 2.84 -6.23
N LEU A 55 22.56 2.53 -5.90
CA LEU A 55 21.49 3.51 -5.80
C LEU A 55 20.44 3.05 -4.78
N ILE A 56 19.92 3.98 -4.00
CA ILE A 56 18.73 3.78 -3.17
C ILE A 56 17.61 4.65 -3.70
N LEU A 57 16.49 4.04 -4.11
CA LEU A 57 15.27 4.75 -4.50
C LEU A 57 14.23 4.69 -3.38
N ILE A 58 13.72 5.85 -2.98
CA ILE A 58 12.80 5.98 -1.85
C ILE A 58 11.47 6.56 -2.31
N ALA A 59 10.39 5.80 -2.14
CA ALA A 59 9.03 6.32 -2.12
C ALA A 59 8.65 6.58 -0.66
N SER A 60 8.21 7.80 -0.33
CA SER A 60 7.93 8.16 1.07
C SER A 60 6.70 9.07 1.18
N VAL A 61 5.79 8.71 2.10
CA VAL A 61 4.62 9.52 2.47
C VAL A 61 4.89 10.42 3.68
N LYS A 62 6.15 10.55 4.09
CA LYS A 62 6.57 11.37 5.23
C LYS A 62 6.85 12.82 4.84
N SER A 63 6.94 13.69 5.85
CA SER A 63 7.32 15.10 5.64
C SER A 63 8.76 15.25 5.10
N ALA A 64 9.03 16.38 4.45
CA ALA A 64 10.36 16.68 3.92
C ALA A 64 11.45 16.63 5.01
N ASP A 65 11.18 17.17 6.21
CA ASP A 65 12.10 17.13 7.34
C ASP A 65 12.40 15.71 7.82
N TRP A 66 11.38 14.85 7.84
CA TRP A 66 11.55 13.45 8.19
C TRP A 66 12.39 12.73 7.12
N ASN A 67 12.10 12.97 5.86
CA ASN A 67 12.82 12.40 4.72
C ASN A 67 14.32 12.81 4.73
N ALA A 68 14.61 14.08 5.01
CA ALA A 68 15.97 14.58 5.11
C ALA A 68 16.75 13.87 6.24
N ARG A 69 16.14 13.71 7.42
CA ARG A 69 16.77 12.98 8.54
C ARG A 69 16.96 11.51 8.22
N CYS A 70 15.97 10.88 7.57
CA CYS A 70 16.06 9.48 7.15
C CYS A 70 17.20 9.27 6.14
N ALA A 71 17.31 10.14 5.15
CA ALA A 71 18.41 10.11 4.17
C ALA A 71 19.78 10.22 4.83
N GLN A 72 19.93 11.09 5.86
CA GLN A 72 21.18 11.20 6.63
C GLN A 72 21.52 9.90 7.39
N ILE A 73 20.50 9.23 7.95
CA ILE A 73 20.68 7.94 8.64
C ILE A 73 21.09 6.86 7.64
N ILE A 74 20.40 6.76 6.52
CA ILE A 74 20.68 5.79 5.44
C ILE A 74 22.09 6.03 4.88
N GLY A 75 22.45 7.29 4.61
CA GLY A 75 23.76 7.66 4.07
C GLY A 75 24.96 7.33 4.97
N LYS A 76 24.74 7.11 6.28
CA LYS A 76 25.78 6.60 7.19
C LYS A 76 26.00 5.10 7.05
N SER A 77 24.96 4.35 6.66
CA SER A 77 25.02 2.90 6.52
C SER A 77 25.35 2.47 5.09
N PHE A 78 24.98 3.29 4.10
CA PHE A 78 25.15 3.01 2.68
C PHE A 78 25.91 4.15 2.01
N LEU A 79 27.06 3.85 1.40
CA LEU A 79 27.90 4.82 0.66
C LEU A 79 27.49 4.82 -0.83
N CYS A 80 26.28 5.28 -1.12
CA CYS A 80 25.74 5.32 -2.49
C CYS A 80 24.81 6.51 -2.68
N GLU A 81 24.38 6.72 -3.92
CA GLU A 81 23.39 7.74 -4.28
C GLU A 81 22.02 7.39 -3.66
N ILE A 82 21.32 8.41 -3.13
CA ILE A 82 19.97 8.29 -2.57
C ILE A 82 19.08 9.26 -3.34
N ASP A 83 17.98 8.74 -3.92
CA ASP A 83 17.02 9.54 -4.66
C ASP A 83 15.60 9.26 -4.18
N PHE A 84 14.76 10.31 -4.19
CA PHE A 84 13.36 10.24 -3.78
C PHE A 84 12.45 10.26 -5.01
N VAL A 85 11.59 9.26 -5.08
CA VAL A 85 10.54 9.22 -6.10
C VAL A 85 9.40 10.13 -5.67
N GLY A 86 8.90 10.94 -6.59
CA GLY A 86 7.73 11.80 -6.39
C GLY A 86 6.63 11.50 -7.40
N SER A 87 5.40 11.88 -7.05
CA SER A 87 4.27 11.84 -7.99
C SER A 87 4.43 12.93 -9.05
N GLN A 88 4.14 12.60 -10.29
CA GLN A 88 4.32 13.44 -11.47
C GLN A 88 3.00 13.58 -12.23
N SER A 89 2.94 14.53 -13.17
CA SER A 89 1.79 14.70 -14.07
C SER A 89 1.58 13.51 -14.99
N ASN A 90 2.67 12.89 -15.44
CA ASN A 90 2.65 11.66 -16.23
C ASN A 90 3.95 10.89 -16.05
N ALA A 91 3.88 9.56 -16.03
CA ALA A 91 5.03 8.67 -16.10
C ALA A 91 4.59 7.27 -16.53
N PHE A 92 5.43 6.60 -17.32
CA PHE A 92 5.24 5.19 -17.73
C PHE A 92 3.86 4.88 -18.32
N GLY A 93 3.28 5.83 -19.05
CA GLY A 93 1.96 5.68 -19.69
C GLY A 93 0.78 6.01 -18.77
N VAL A 94 1.00 6.40 -17.53
CA VAL A 94 -0.06 6.83 -16.60
C VAL A 94 -0.07 8.35 -16.51
N GLN A 95 -1.27 8.95 -16.60
CA GLN A 95 -1.54 10.38 -16.44
C GLN A 95 -2.25 10.61 -15.11
N ASN A 96 -1.69 11.48 -14.28
CA ASN A 96 -2.24 11.86 -13.00
C ASN A 96 -3.42 12.82 -13.17
N SER A 97 -4.55 12.56 -12.49
CA SER A 97 -5.74 13.41 -12.56
C SER A 97 -5.73 14.59 -11.58
N TYR A 98 -4.77 14.64 -10.67
CA TYR A 98 -4.70 15.71 -9.68
C TYR A 98 -4.27 17.03 -10.35
N PRO A 99 -4.95 18.15 -10.06
CA PRO A 99 -4.53 19.46 -10.56
C PRO A 99 -3.09 19.83 -10.18
N ASP A 100 -2.69 19.49 -8.95
CA ASP A 100 -1.30 19.49 -8.50
C ASP A 100 -0.84 18.05 -8.31
N PRO A 101 -0.04 17.50 -9.22
CA PRO A 101 0.39 16.11 -9.19
C PRO A 101 1.13 15.73 -7.90
N CYS A 102 1.82 16.68 -7.25
CA CYS A 102 2.58 16.43 -6.04
C CYS A 102 1.69 16.13 -4.81
N GLN A 103 0.39 16.43 -4.89
CA GLN A 103 -0.58 16.13 -3.82
C GLN A 103 -1.07 14.68 -3.84
N LEU A 104 -0.86 13.95 -4.92
CA LEU A 104 -1.13 12.52 -4.94
C LEU A 104 -0.04 11.78 -4.14
N GLY A 105 -0.42 10.93 -3.20
CA GLY A 105 0.52 10.10 -2.45
C GLY A 105 1.41 9.28 -3.39
N VAL A 106 2.71 9.30 -3.15
CA VAL A 106 3.68 8.61 -4.01
C VAL A 106 3.50 7.09 -4.00
N ASP A 107 3.06 6.52 -2.87
CA ASP A 107 2.70 5.11 -2.73
C ASP A 107 1.58 4.72 -3.69
N ARG A 108 0.52 5.51 -3.77
CA ARG A 108 -0.58 5.34 -4.72
C ARG A 108 -0.09 5.48 -6.17
N TRP A 109 0.74 6.49 -6.44
CA TRP A 109 1.29 6.76 -7.75
C TRP A 109 2.10 5.59 -8.29
N VAL A 110 3.06 5.05 -7.50
CA VAL A 110 3.89 3.93 -7.95
C VAL A 110 3.09 2.63 -8.05
N ALA A 111 2.09 2.41 -7.18
CA ALA A 111 1.21 1.25 -7.27
C ALA A 111 0.38 1.26 -8.56
N MET A 112 -0.17 2.42 -8.94
CA MET A 112 -0.89 2.60 -10.21
C MET A 112 -0.01 2.33 -11.43
N ILE A 113 1.19 2.91 -11.47
CA ILE A 113 2.16 2.69 -12.56
C ILE A 113 2.49 1.21 -12.69
N ALA A 114 2.79 0.55 -11.57
CA ALA A 114 3.15 -0.88 -11.57
C ALA A 114 2.00 -1.76 -12.09
N ALA A 115 0.77 -1.49 -11.67
CA ALA A 115 -0.41 -2.20 -12.12
C ALA A 115 -0.68 -1.97 -13.62
N TYR A 116 -0.65 -0.72 -14.06
CA TYR A 116 -0.90 -0.35 -15.45
C TYR A 116 0.17 -0.91 -16.40
N HIS A 117 1.44 -0.77 -16.05
CA HIS A 117 2.55 -1.31 -16.86
C HIS A 117 2.43 -2.83 -17.08
N LYS A 118 1.85 -3.55 -16.13
CA LYS A 118 1.71 -5.00 -16.19
C LYS A 118 0.49 -5.46 -16.96
N LEU A 119 -0.61 -4.70 -16.97
CA LEU A 119 -1.91 -5.16 -17.45
C LEU A 119 -2.48 -4.33 -18.60
N SER A 120 -2.16 -3.05 -18.70
CA SER A 120 -2.58 -2.12 -19.77
C SER A 120 -4.08 -2.23 -20.12
N CYS A 121 -4.95 -2.19 -19.11
CA CYS A 121 -6.40 -2.26 -19.25
C CYS A 121 -7.06 -1.34 -18.22
N ASP A 122 -8.40 -1.28 -18.17
CA ASP A 122 -9.09 -0.63 -17.06
C ASP A 122 -8.74 -1.34 -15.76
N LEU A 123 -8.35 -0.56 -14.74
CA LEU A 123 -7.86 -1.08 -13.47
C LEU A 123 -8.51 -0.35 -12.29
N MET A 124 -8.70 -1.07 -11.21
CA MET A 124 -8.90 -0.51 -9.89
C MET A 124 -7.84 -1.10 -8.95
N VAL A 125 -6.98 -0.25 -8.42
CA VAL A 125 -5.91 -0.62 -7.48
C VAL A 125 -6.38 -0.31 -6.08
N VAL A 126 -6.39 -1.32 -5.21
CA VAL A 126 -6.80 -1.21 -3.81
C VAL A 126 -5.63 -1.63 -2.94
N ASP A 127 -5.06 -0.70 -2.19
CA ASP A 127 -4.03 -1.00 -1.18
C ASP A 127 -4.68 -1.04 0.20
N LEU A 128 -4.62 -2.21 0.82
CA LEU A 128 -5.23 -2.55 2.11
C LEU A 128 -4.16 -2.49 3.20
N GLY A 129 -3.86 -1.28 3.64
CA GLY A 129 -2.90 -0.98 4.68
C GLY A 129 -3.51 -0.32 5.90
N THR A 130 -2.72 0.48 6.62
CA THR A 130 -3.18 1.32 7.75
C THR A 130 -4.33 2.24 7.34
N ALA A 131 -4.21 2.87 6.17
CA ALA A 131 -5.32 3.42 5.42
C ALA A 131 -5.55 2.53 4.20
N ILE A 132 -6.77 2.49 3.70
CA ILE A 132 -7.10 1.83 2.43
C ILE A 132 -7.17 2.91 1.37
N THR A 133 -6.43 2.72 0.28
CA THR A 133 -6.51 3.58 -0.88
C THR A 133 -7.13 2.82 -2.04
N ILE A 134 -7.98 3.48 -2.81
CA ILE A 134 -8.67 2.91 -3.97
C ILE A 134 -8.47 3.89 -5.11
N ASP A 135 -7.81 3.47 -6.18
CA ASP A 135 -7.51 4.28 -7.35
C ASP A 135 -7.96 3.58 -8.62
N ALA A 136 -8.56 4.34 -9.54
CA ALA A 136 -9.01 3.83 -10.83
C ALA A 136 -8.21 4.43 -11.98
N ILE A 137 -7.85 3.59 -12.96
CA ILE A 137 -7.11 3.95 -14.16
C ILE A 137 -7.83 3.32 -15.35
N ASN A 138 -8.08 4.08 -16.41
CA ASN A 138 -8.64 3.52 -17.62
C ASN A 138 -7.57 2.84 -18.49
N LYS A 139 -8.00 2.11 -19.52
CA LYS A 139 -7.13 1.41 -20.46
C LYS A 139 -6.15 2.32 -21.22
N ASP A 140 -6.41 3.63 -21.26
CA ASP A 140 -5.57 4.63 -21.93
C ASP A 140 -4.55 5.26 -20.96
N GLY A 141 -4.47 4.75 -19.72
CA GLY A 141 -3.55 5.20 -18.69
C GLY A 141 -4.02 6.44 -17.91
N GLN A 142 -5.23 6.92 -18.16
CA GLN A 142 -5.75 8.07 -17.43
C GLN A 142 -6.20 7.66 -16.02
N HIS A 143 -5.61 8.24 -15.00
CA HIS A 143 -6.10 8.15 -13.63
C HIS A 143 -7.48 8.84 -13.54
N LEU A 144 -8.49 8.13 -13.10
CA LEU A 144 -9.86 8.62 -12.98
C LEU A 144 -10.14 9.29 -11.62
N GLY A 145 -9.23 9.12 -10.68
CA GLY A 145 -9.37 9.55 -9.29
C GLY A 145 -9.34 8.39 -8.31
N GLY A 146 -9.40 8.71 -7.02
CA GLY A 146 -9.37 7.68 -5.99
C GLY A 146 -9.98 8.13 -4.67
N GLN A 147 -10.02 7.21 -3.72
CA GLN A 147 -10.53 7.42 -2.37
C GLN A 147 -9.54 6.90 -1.34
N ILE A 148 -9.58 7.50 -0.15
CA ILE A 148 -8.83 7.05 1.01
C ILE A 148 -9.83 6.84 2.15
N ILE A 149 -9.84 5.64 2.71
CA ILE A 149 -10.68 5.31 3.86
C ILE A 149 -9.80 4.72 4.98
N PRO A 150 -10.25 4.74 6.24
CA PRO A 150 -9.51 4.09 7.32
C PRO A 150 -9.37 2.59 7.06
N GLY A 151 -8.20 2.01 7.34
CA GLY A 151 -8.03 0.56 7.36
C GLY A 151 -8.78 -0.08 8.53
N MET A 152 -8.95 -1.40 8.47
CA MET A 152 -9.73 -2.16 9.45
C MET A 152 -9.30 -1.87 10.90
N GLN A 153 -8.00 -1.89 11.17
CA GLN A 153 -7.47 -1.61 12.50
C GLN A 153 -7.79 -0.19 12.97
N LEU A 154 -7.72 0.81 12.09
CA LEU A 154 -8.08 2.18 12.44
C LEU A 154 -9.57 2.32 12.71
N MET A 155 -10.44 1.66 11.95
CA MET A 155 -11.88 1.65 12.19
C MET A 155 -12.20 1.08 13.57
N LEU A 156 -11.63 -0.07 13.91
CA LEU A 156 -11.81 -0.71 15.21
C LEU A 156 -11.27 0.15 16.36
N GLN A 157 -10.04 0.70 16.23
CA GLN A 157 -9.44 1.57 17.24
C GLN A 157 -10.23 2.87 17.45
N SER A 158 -10.91 3.38 16.43
CA SER A 158 -11.74 4.58 16.58
C SER A 158 -12.95 4.33 17.46
N LEU A 159 -13.51 3.12 17.42
CA LEU A 159 -14.63 2.72 18.27
C LEU A 159 -14.19 2.45 19.71
N ASP A 160 -13.04 1.79 19.91
CA ASP A 160 -12.45 1.52 21.22
C ASP A 160 -12.18 2.81 22.03
N LYS A 161 -11.53 3.80 21.39
CA LYS A 161 -11.18 5.05 22.06
C LYS A 161 -12.37 5.93 22.47
N GLN A 162 -13.54 5.70 21.88
CA GLN A 162 -14.76 6.52 22.11
C GLN A 162 -15.79 5.79 22.95
N THR A 163 -15.51 4.56 23.41
CA THR A 163 -16.46 3.75 24.18
C THR A 163 -15.76 3.10 25.36
N ASP A 164 -16.22 3.38 26.56
CA ASP A 164 -15.63 2.92 27.83
C ASP A 164 -15.72 1.39 28.07
N ARG A 165 -16.30 0.62 27.17
CA ARG A 165 -16.65 -0.80 27.38
C ARG A 165 -16.28 -1.75 26.26
N LEU A 166 -15.62 -1.27 25.20
CA LEU A 166 -15.26 -2.13 24.07
C LEU A 166 -13.77 -2.49 24.17
N GLU A 167 -13.46 -3.76 24.40
CA GLU A 167 -12.11 -4.29 24.22
C GLU A 167 -11.95 -4.66 22.74
N LEU A 168 -10.82 -4.26 22.15
CA LEU A 168 -10.54 -4.61 20.75
C LEU A 168 -10.36 -6.13 20.63
N PRO A 169 -11.13 -6.80 19.75
CA PRO A 169 -10.92 -8.21 19.48
C PRO A 169 -9.52 -8.42 18.88
N LYS A 170 -8.79 -9.43 19.35
CA LYS A 170 -7.55 -9.87 18.72
C LYS A 170 -7.90 -10.58 17.40
N LEU A 171 -7.82 -9.82 16.31
CA LEU A 171 -8.11 -10.33 14.98
C LEU A 171 -6.99 -11.26 14.51
N THR A 172 -7.32 -12.52 14.31
CA THR A 172 -6.54 -13.46 13.51
C THR A 172 -7.36 -13.88 12.31
N LEU A 173 -6.72 -14.20 11.20
CA LEU A 173 -7.39 -14.71 9.98
C LEU A 173 -8.31 -15.89 10.30
N ASP A 174 -7.91 -16.74 11.23
CA ASP A 174 -8.64 -17.94 11.65
C ASP A 174 -9.89 -17.62 12.50
N SER A 175 -9.96 -16.42 13.10
CA SER A 175 -11.10 -16.00 13.93
C SER A 175 -12.24 -15.37 13.11
N ILE A 176 -11.99 -15.06 11.82
CA ILE A 176 -12.97 -14.40 10.95
C ILE A 176 -13.61 -15.45 10.05
N ASN A 177 -14.64 -16.13 10.55
CA ASN A 177 -15.45 -17.02 9.74
C ASN A 177 -16.68 -16.28 9.17
N ILE A 178 -16.47 -15.51 8.09
CA ILE A 178 -17.51 -14.71 7.42
C ILE A 178 -18.34 -15.59 6.44
N SER A 179 -18.04 -16.86 6.31
CA SER A 179 -18.56 -17.73 5.24
C SER A 179 -20.06 -18.02 5.28
N SER A 180 -20.80 -17.70 6.35
CA SER A 180 -22.20 -18.11 6.48
C SER A 180 -23.22 -17.01 6.81
N SER A 181 -22.79 -15.86 7.31
CA SER A 181 -23.70 -14.75 7.66
C SER A 181 -22.98 -13.43 7.84
N LEU A 182 -23.53 -12.35 7.32
CA LEU A 182 -23.09 -10.97 7.58
C LEU A 182 -23.56 -10.45 8.96
N TRP A 183 -24.40 -11.22 9.66
CA TRP A 183 -25.02 -10.84 10.92
C TRP A 183 -24.27 -11.48 12.09
N ALA A 184 -23.77 -10.66 12.99
CA ALA A 184 -23.07 -11.09 14.18
C ALA A 184 -24.03 -11.16 15.38
N SER A 185 -23.78 -12.13 16.27
CA SER A 185 -24.53 -12.32 17.53
C SER A 185 -23.74 -11.90 18.77
N THR A 186 -22.52 -11.38 18.60
CA THR A 186 -21.69 -10.84 19.68
C THR A 186 -21.12 -9.48 19.28
N THR A 187 -20.79 -8.63 20.26
CA THR A 187 -20.25 -7.30 20.04
C THR A 187 -18.94 -7.35 19.27
N ASP A 188 -18.04 -8.27 19.62
CA ASP A 188 -16.74 -8.42 18.94
C ASP A 188 -16.88 -8.72 17.46
N PHE A 189 -17.72 -9.69 17.12
CA PHE A 189 -18.00 -10.00 15.72
C PHE A 189 -18.79 -8.89 15.01
N ALA A 190 -19.68 -8.16 15.72
CA ALA A 190 -20.39 -7.03 15.13
C ALA A 190 -19.42 -5.89 14.73
N LEU A 191 -18.42 -5.60 15.56
CA LEU A 191 -17.37 -4.63 15.25
C LEU A 191 -16.58 -5.06 14.02
N VAL A 192 -16.10 -6.30 14.02
CA VAL A 192 -15.29 -6.86 12.93
C VAL A 192 -16.05 -6.90 11.62
N TYR A 193 -17.26 -7.46 11.64
CA TYR A 193 -18.09 -7.58 10.43
C TYR A 193 -18.54 -6.22 9.91
N GLY A 194 -18.80 -5.26 10.83
CA GLY A 194 -19.13 -3.88 10.45
C GLY A 194 -18.00 -3.20 9.72
N ALA A 195 -16.78 -3.25 10.24
CA ALA A 195 -15.59 -2.69 9.60
C ALA A 195 -15.31 -3.38 8.24
N PHE A 196 -15.44 -4.71 8.22
CA PHE A 196 -15.24 -5.50 7.02
C PHE A 196 -16.26 -5.15 5.92
N ASN A 197 -17.55 -5.13 6.25
CA ASN A 197 -18.61 -4.78 5.32
C ASN A 197 -18.48 -3.34 4.81
N ALA A 198 -18.01 -2.41 5.64
CA ALA A 198 -17.76 -1.05 5.19
C ALA A 198 -16.65 -1.00 4.10
N ILE A 199 -15.60 -1.80 4.25
CA ILE A 199 -14.52 -1.91 3.26
C ILE A 199 -15.02 -2.55 1.97
N CYS A 200 -15.65 -3.74 2.07
CA CYS A 200 -16.19 -4.45 0.91
C CYS A 200 -17.21 -3.61 0.16
N GLY A 201 -18.13 -3.00 0.88
CA GLY A 201 -19.17 -2.15 0.28
C GLY A 201 -18.60 -0.92 -0.42
N ALA A 202 -17.51 -0.32 0.10
CA ALA A 202 -16.82 0.77 -0.58
C ALA A 202 -16.21 0.29 -1.91
N ILE A 203 -15.52 -0.85 -1.90
CA ILE A 203 -14.91 -1.44 -3.10
C ILE A 203 -15.98 -1.78 -4.14
N GLU A 204 -17.03 -2.51 -3.74
CA GLU A 204 -18.12 -2.92 -4.62
C GLU A 204 -18.86 -1.73 -5.23
N ARG A 205 -19.09 -0.67 -4.44
CA ARG A 205 -19.70 0.54 -4.94
C ARG A 205 -18.86 1.22 -6.01
N MET A 206 -17.54 1.30 -5.83
CA MET A 206 -16.64 1.88 -6.83
C MET A 206 -16.58 1.03 -8.09
N VAL A 207 -16.53 -0.30 -7.97
CA VAL A 207 -16.63 -1.21 -9.12
C VAL A 207 -17.95 -1.00 -9.87
N SER A 208 -19.06 -0.91 -9.15
CA SER A 208 -20.38 -0.64 -9.74
C SER A 208 -20.42 0.70 -10.48
N ASP A 209 -19.81 1.74 -9.91
CA ASP A 209 -19.74 3.06 -10.53
C ASP A 209 -18.90 3.04 -11.82
N LEU A 210 -17.72 2.41 -11.79
CA LEU A 210 -16.89 2.23 -12.97
C LEU A 210 -17.64 1.48 -14.09
N LYS A 211 -18.34 0.37 -13.75
CA LYS A 211 -19.13 -0.40 -14.72
C LYS A 211 -20.28 0.41 -15.32
N LYS A 212 -20.95 1.26 -14.54
CA LYS A 212 -22.01 2.18 -15.04
C LYS A 212 -21.46 3.20 -16.02
N ASN A 213 -20.18 3.58 -15.86
CA ASN A 213 -19.49 4.49 -16.78
C ASN A 213 -18.78 3.75 -17.95
N ASN A 214 -19.17 2.49 -18.22
CA ASN A 214 -18.66 1.63 -19.29
C ASN A 214 -17.18 1.22 -19.17
N TYR A 215 -16.59 1.29 -17.97
CA TYR A 215 -15.29 0.70 -17.70
C TYR A 215 -15.44 -0.77 -17.30
N GLN A 216 -14.42 -1.58 -17.58
CA GLN A 216 -14.36 -3.01 -17.22
C GLN A 216 -13.11 -3.28 -16.37
N PRO A 217 -13.05 -2.74 -15.13
CA PRO A 217 -11.83 -2.77 -14.35
C PRO A 217 -11.45 -4.18 -13.90
N LYS A 218 -10.17 -4.53 -14.08
CA LYS A 218 -9.55 -5.58 -13.27
C LYS A 218 -9.18 -5.00 -11.92
N ILE A 219 -9.49 -5.74 -10.85
CA ILE A 219 -9.27 -5.28 -9.49
C ILE A 219 -7.97 -5.89 -8.99
N ILE A 220 -7.04 -5.03 -8.57
CA ILE A 220 -5.77 -5.42 -7.99
C ILE A 220 -5.83 -5.11 -6.50
N LEU A 221 -5.69 -6.14 -5.69
CA LEU A 221 -5.59 -6.00 -4.25
C LEU A 221 -4.13 -6.11 -3.83
N THR A 222 -3.65 -5.21 -2.99
CA THR A 222 -2.33 -5.21 -2.38
C THR A 222 -2.43 -4.75 -0.93
N GLY A 223 -1.31 -4.75 -0.20
CA GLY A 223 -1.31 -4.37 1.21
C GLY A 223 -1.36 -5.55 2.17
N GLY A 224 -1.12 -5.27 3.45
CA GLY A 224 -1.00 -6.30 4.49
C GLY A 224 -2.29 -7.09 4.73
N ASP A 225 -3.44 -6.41 4.63
CA ASP A 225 -4.76 -6.98 4.90
C ASP A 225 -5.42 -7.58 3.64
N ALA A 226 -4.76 -7.53 2.47
CA ALA A 226 -5.34 -8.00 1.21
C ALA A 226 -5.70 -9.50 1.23
N LYS A 227 -4.89 -10.33 1.88
CA LYS A 227 -5.18 -11.78 2.02
C LYS A 227 -6.46 -12.06 2.80
N LEU A 228 -6.77 -11.20 3.78
CA LEU A 228 -7.98 -11.31 4.58
C LEU A 228 -9.23 -11.06 3.71
N LEU A 229 -9.17 -10.04 2.85
CA LEU A 229 -10.27 -9.72 1.95
C LEU A 229 -10.45 -10.75 0.84
N LEU A 230 -9.36 -11.29 0.29
CA LEU A 230 -9.43 -12.30 -0.77
C LEU A 230 -10.18 -13.57 -0.38
N ALA A 231 -10.10 -13.96 0.89
CA ALA A 231 -10.83 -15.13 1.38
C ALA A 231 -12.36 -14.97 1.28
N ILE A 232 -12.84 -13.76 0.99
CA ILE A 232 -14.25 -13.38 1.11
C ILE A 232 -14.77 -12.71 -0.16
N LEU A 233 -13.92 -12.04 -0.91
CA LEU A 233 -14.28 -11.42 -2.18
C LEU A 233 -14.33 -12.48 -3.27
N ASP A 234 -15.37 -12.41 -4.10
CA ASP A 234 -15.67 -13.30 -5.21
C ASP A 234 -14.48 -13.42 -6.21
N GLU A 235 -14.49 -14.44 -7.08
CA GLU A 235 -13.42 -14.82 -8.04
C GLU A 235 -12.94 -13.70 -9.00
N ASN A 236 -13.58 -12.55 -8.99
CA ASN A 236 -13.25 -11.40 -9.83
C ASN A 236 -12.07 -10.54 -9.34
N TYR A 237 -11.46 -10.89 -8.21
CA TYR A 237 -10.40 -10.12 -7.57
C TYR A 237 -9.04 -10.79 -7.72
N HIS A 238 -8.03 -10.03 -8.10
CA HIS A 238 -6.66 -10.50 -8.26
C HIS A 238 -5.77 -9.95 -7.14
N TYR A 239 -5.20 -10.85 -6.34
CA TYR A 239 -4.16 -10.49 -5.37
C TYR A 239 -2.78 -10.45 -6.03
N ARG A 240 -2.03 -9.42 -5.71
CA ARG A 240 -0.60 -9.33 -6.04
C ARG A 240 0.18 -8.57 -4.98
#